data_870297dade4596c5d88eb01bd5f4683c
#
_entry.id   870297dade4596c5d88eb01bd5f4683c
#
_cell.length_a   1.000
_cell.length_b   1.000
_cell.length_c   1.000
_cell.angle_alpha   90.00
_cell.angle_beta   90.00
_cell.angle_gamma   90.00
#
_symmetry.space_group_name_H-M   'P 1'
#
loop_
_entity.id
_entity.type
_entity.pdbx_description
1 polymer ?
#
loop_
_entity_poly.entity_id
_entity_poly.type
_entity_poly.pdbx_seq_one_letter_code
_entity_poly.pdbx_strand_id
1 'polypeptide(L)'
;MKKLLLFSLLVLFFNITSCSKQLVIDENSYVIKNISIIDPIDGLQPNKHVVVGADLITMILDKDSDFIANDNKIIDGSGKYLIPGLWDAHVHFSYDKSLTSSMPRLFLAYGITSVRDTGGPIDYVLQMKDSSVLDTIQNPSVYIAGPLIDGTPNVYNNSSPSFPLLSIENNDVVDIESNVLGLIDKEVDFLKAYEMLDKNQFLALMRIAKERDLNVTGHIPLSMTLFSAVNSGLNGIEHLRNFELSIASNSEELYKERLELLKNPNNLPGSTLRSSIHSKQRMSAIDSVDYNKFEEAANLLASKNVWQTPTLFLYKNYSQKIYTDPSFISELNKLPDPVKQKWINEISDTDTVIDKSSLRYSKWVRAAVGKLHKKNVPFMAGTDTPIGYLIPGRSLHKELEVLVESGFSNLEAIKTATVNPATFLGLEGKVGRIKNGYKADLVILNSNPLDDIRNTQKINTVIKNGYLLSRDSLDSLMYNK
;
A
#
# COMPACT_ATOMS: atom_id res chain seq x y z
N MET A 1 -10.87 4.75 -94.73
CA MET A 1 -11.97 4.22 -93.96
C MET A 1 -11.42 3.72 -92.67
N LYS A 2 -11.49 4.56 -91.59
CA LYS A 2 -10.99 4.21 -90.22
C LYS A 2 -12.20 3.79 -89.39
N LYS A 3 -12.24 2.55 -88.94
CA LYS A 3 -13.23 2.04 -87.99
C LYS A 3 -12.83 2.48 -86.54
N LEU A 4 -13.71 3.25 -85.93
CA LEU A 4 -13.62 3.59 -84.53
C LEU A 4 -14.22 2.47 -83.67
N LEU A 5 -13.39 1.82 -82.79
CA LEU A 5 -13.91 0.89 -81.78
C LEU A 5 -14.23 1.70 -80.50
N LEU A 6 -15.48 1.73 -80.11
CA LEU A 6 -15.97 2.23 -78.87
C LEU A 6 -15.75 1.17 -77.77
N PHE A 7 -14.87 1.41 -76.81
CA PHE A 7 -14.72 0.58 -75.58
C PHE A 7 -15.63 1.15 -74.51
N SER A 8 -16.75 0.51 -74.23
CA SER A 8 -17.60 0.87 -73.09
C SER A 8 -17.02 0.26 -71.80
N LEU A 9 -16.51 1.12 -70.93
CA LEU A 9 -16.01 0.75 -69.61
C LEU A 9 -17.21 0.56 -68.67
N LEU A 10 -17.56 -0.66 -68.33
CA LEU A 10 -18.57 -1.00 -67.33
C LEU A 10 -17.90 -0.90 -65.94
N VAL A 11 -18.16 0.19 -65.23
CA VAL A 11 -17.73 0.34 -63.83
C VAL A 11 -18.71 -0.42 -62.93
N LEU A 12 -18.32 -1.60 -62.50
CA LEU A 12 -19.03 -2.34 -61.44
C LEU A 12 -18.76 -1.65 -60.10
N PHE A 13 -19.71 -0.95 -59.56
CA PHE A 13 -19.70 -0.54 -58.14
C PHE A 13 -19.94 -1.78 -57.28
N PHE A 14 -18.88 -2.34 -56.73
CA PHE A 14 -19.00 -3.26 -55.58
C PHE A 14 -19.38 -2.44 -54.36
N ASN A 15 -20.66 -2.42 -54.00
CA ASN A 15 -21.08 -2.04 -52.66
C ASN A 15 -20.58 -3.12 -51.71
N ILE A 16 -19.41 -2.90 -51.11
CA ILE A 16 -18.93 -3.67 -49.95
C ILE A 16 -19.80 -3.19 -48.77
N THR A 17 -20.95 -3.79 -48.57
CA THR A 17 -21.65 -3.73 -47.29
C THR A 17 -20.80 -4.50 -46.31
N SER A 18 -19.92 -3.79 -45.58
CA SER A 18 -19.27 -4.31 -44.40
C SER A 18 -20.38 -4.62 -43.37
N CYS A 19 -20.81 -5.85 -43.35
CA CYS A 19 -21.66 -6.36 -42.27
C CYS A 19 -20.76 -6.38 -41.01
N SER A 20 -20.64 -5.25 -40.30
CA SER A 20 -20.00 -5.22 -38.99
C SER A 20 -20.86 -6.11 -38.09
N LYS A 21 -20.32 -7.31 -37.77
CA LYS A 21 -20.98 -8.21 -36.83
C LYS A 21 -21.05 -7.46 -35.49
N GLN A 22 -22.26 -7.04 -35.12
CA GLN A 22 -22.49 -6.33 -33.89
C GLN A 22 -21.96 -7.18 -32.70
N LEU A 23 -21.18 -6.59 -31.80
CA LEU A 23 -20.60 -7.28 -30.67
C LEU A 23 -21.72 -7.65 -29.68
N VAL A 24 -21.90 -8.92 -29.38
CA VAL A 24 -22.83 -9.37 -28.34
C VAL A 24 -22.08 -9.64 -27.06
N ILE A 25 -22.45 -8.92 -26.01
CA ILE A 25 -21.88 -9.09 -24.66
C ILE A 25 -22.54 -10.33 -24.01
N ASP A 26 -21.70 -11.14 -23.37
CA ASP A 26 -22.17 -12.31 -22.62
C ASP A 26 -23.22 -11.93 -21.57
N GLU A 27 -24.27 -12.73 -21.43
CA GLU A 27 -25.40 -12.46 -20.54
C GLU A 27 -25.03 -12.39 -19.04
N ASN A 28 -23.92 -13.04 -18.64
CA ASN A 28 -23.41 -13.00 -17.28
C ASN A 28 -22.48 -11.81 -17.03
N SER A 29 -22.12 -11.05 -18.07
CA SER A 29 -21.30 -9.87 -18.00
C SER A 29 -22.15 -8.62 -17.82
N TYR A 30 -21.54 -7.55 -17.28
CA TYR A 30 -22.13 -6.20 -17.28
C TYR A 30 -21.18 -5.19 -17.92
N VAL A 31 -21.72 -4.07 -18.33
CA VAL A 31 -20.98 -3.01 -19.02
C VAL A 31 -21.05 -1.72 -18.22
N ILE A 32 -19.90 -1.15 -17.87
CA ILE A 32 -19.79 0.22 -17.38
C ILE A 32 -19.64 1.11 -18.60
N LYS A 33 -20.72 1.84 -18.97
CA LYS A 33 -20.81 2.62 -20.19
C LYS A 33 -20.37 4.08 -19.98
N ASN A 34 -19.67 4.65 -20.94
CA ASN A 34 -19.26 6.07 -20.96
C ASN A 34 -18.37 6.51 -19.77
N ILE A 35 -17.54 5.62 -19.22
CA ILE A 35 -16.67 5.90 -18.10
C ILE A 35 -15.31 6.48 -18.55
N SER A 36 -14.74 7.40 -17.79
CA SER A 36 -13.36 7.84 -17.98
C SER A 36 -12.42 6.94 -17.17
N ILE A 37 -11.60 6.15 -17.86
CA ILE A 37 -10.61 5.27 -17.20
C ILE A 37 -9.39 6.10 -16.80
N ILE A 38 -8.88 5.89 -15.60
CA ILE A 38 -7.57 6.35 -15.14
C ILE A 38 -6.73 5.12 -14.82
N ASP A 39 -5.97 4.67 -15.80
CA ASP A 39 -5.00 3.59 -15.61
C ASP A 39 -3.69 4.17 -15.07
N PRO A 40 -3.06 3.56 -14.02
CA PRO A 40 -1.86 4.10 -13.38
C PRO A 40 -0.63 4.21 -14.29
N ILE A 41 -0.62 3.51 -15.42
CA ILE A 41 0.47 3.52 -16.40
C ILE A 41 0.07 4.28 -17.67
N ASP A 42 -1.13 3.99 -18.22
CA ASP A 42 -1.58 4.55 -19.49
C ASP A 42 -2.28 5.92 -19.34
N GLY A 43 -2.55 6.34 -18.09
CA GLY A 43 -3.16 7.63 -17.78
C GLY A 43 -4.67 7.69 -18.05
N LEU A 44 -5.16 8.91 -18.32
CA LEU A 44 -6.59 9.18 -18.56
C LEU A 44 -7.01 8.73 -19.95
N GLN A 45 -8.03 7.89 -20.04
CA GLN A 45 -8.69 7.41 -21.26
C GLN A 45 -10.20 7.75 -21.17
N PRO A 46 -10.65 8.85 -21.76
CA PRO A 46 -12.03 9.30 -21.63
C PRO A 46 -13.02 8.45 -22.43
N ASN A 47 -14.26 8.40 -21.94
CA ASN A 47 -15.42 7.85 -22.67
C ASN A 47 -15.21 6.42 -23.19
N LYS A 48 -14.77 5.51 -22.35
CA LYS A 48 -14.65 4.08 -22.66
C LYS A 48 -15.88 3.31 -22.17
N HIS A 49 -16.06 2.10 -22.68
CA HIS A 49 -16.94 1.09 -22.11
C HIS A 49 -16.09 -0.03 -21.56
N VAL A 50 -16.34 -0.43 -20.32
CA VAL A 50 -15.61 -1.52 -19.64
C VAL A 50 -16.57 -2.66 -19.41
N VAL A 51 -16.25 -3.82 -19.98
CA VAL A 51 -17.02 -5.05 -19.81
C VAL A 51 -16.37 -5.88 -18.71
N VAL A 52 -17.18 -6.24 -17.72
CA VAL A 52 -16.77 -7.10 -16.61
C VAL A 52 -17.55 -8.41 -16.71
N GLY A 53 -16.83 -9.52 -16.81
CA GLY A 53 -17.39 -10.88 -16.82
C GLY A 53 -16.76 -11.71 -15.72
N ALA A 54 -17.55 -12.30 -14.86
CA ALA A 54 -17.13 -12.94 -13.63
C ALA A 54 -16.24 -11.99 -12.78
N ASP A 55 -14.99 -12.34 -12.54
CA ASP A 55 -14.03 -11.55 -11.74
C ASP A 55 -13.00 -10.77 -12.58
N LEU A 56 -13.17 -10.73 -13.92
CA LEU A 56 -12.20 -10.15 -14.84
C LEU A 56 -12.77 -8.99 -15.67
N ILE A 57 -11.91 -8.08 -16.05
CA ILE A 57 -12.15 -7.13 -17.14
C ILE A 57 -11.99 -7.91 -18.45
N THR A 58 -13.09 -8.18 -19.14
CA THR A 58 -13.06 -8.99 -20.36
C THR A 58 -12.80 -8.15 -21.60
N MET A 59 -13.33 -6.93 -21.66
CA MET A 59 -13.12 -6.02 -22.79
C MET A 59 -13.11 -4.55 -22.34
N ILE A 60 -12.34 -3.74 -23.07
CA ILE A 60 -12.41 -2.28 -23.02
C ILE A 60 -12.72 -1.83 -24.44
N LEU A 61 -13.83 -1.12 -24.60
CA LEU A 61 -14.34 -0.68 -25.90
C LEU A 61 -14.29 0.83 -26.01
N ASP A 62 -14.14 1.34 -27.22
CA ASP A 62 -14.21 2.76 -27.50
C ASP A 62 -15.66 3.26 -27.43
N LYS A 63 -15.82 4.58 -27.25
CA LYS A 63 -17.12 5.25 -27.11
C LYS A 63 -18.12 4.90 -28.25
N ASP A 64 -17.60 4.82 -29.47
CA ASP A 64 -18.42 4.63 -30.68
C ASP A 64 -18.60 3.14 -31.03
N SER A 65 -18.17 2.24 -30.17
CA SER A 65 -18.34 0.79 -30.35
C SER A 65 -19.82 0.43 -30.24
N ASP A 66 -20.32 -0.28 -31.24
CA ASP A 66 -21.69 -0.79 -31.26
C ASP A 66 -21.73 -2.20 -30.65
N PHE A 67 -22.54 -2.38 -29.60
CA PHE A 67 -22.69 -3.64 -28.90
C PHE A 67 -24.13 -3.87 -28.42
N ILE A 68 -24.49 -5.14 -28.29
CA ILE A 68 -25.75 -5.55 -27.64
C ILE A 68 -25.44 -6.13 -26.28
N ALA A 69 -26.09 -5.57 -25.26
CA ALA A 69 -26.06 -6.08 -23.88
C ALA A 69 -27.49 -6.01 -23.30
N ASN A 70 -27.73 -6.81 -22.26
CA ASN A 70 -28.95 -6.69 -21.49
C ASN A 70 -29.01 -5.33 -20.77
N ASP A 71 -30.07 -4.57 -20.93
CA ASP A 71 -30.23 -3.23 -20.34
C ASP A 71 -30.04 -3.23 -18.82
N ASN A 72 -30.48 -4.28 -18.13
CA ASN A 72 -30.30 -4.44 -16.68
C ASN A 72 -28.83 -4.70 -16.26
N LYS A 73 -27.94 -4.91 -17.23
CA LYS A 73 -26.49 -5.13 -17.03
C LYS A 73 -25.67 -3.92 -17.51
N ILE A 74 -26.30 -2.79 -17.79
CA ILE A 74 -25.62 -1.54 -18.17
C ILE A 74 -25.58 -0.59 -16.98
N ILE A 75 -24.37 -0.15 -16.63
CA ILE A 75 -24.12 0.85 -15.60
C ILE A 75 -23.68 2.14 -16.27
N ASP A 76 -24.37 3.23 -16.02
CA ASP A 76 -23.99 4.53 -16.56
C ASP A 76 -22.81 5.14 -15.79
N GLY A 77 -21.69 5.22 -16.49
CA GLY A 77 -20.43 5.84 -16.03
C GLY A 77 -20.24 7.29 -16.49
N SER A 78 -21.24 7.88 -17.13
CA SER A 78 -21.13 9.25 -17.66
C SER A 78 -20.73 10.24 -16.56
N GLY A 79 -19.68 11.03 -16.82
CA GLY A 79 -19.14 11.99 -15.86
C GLY A 79 -18.39 11.40 -14.68
N LYS A 80 -18.24 10.07 -14.63
CA LYS A 80 -17.51 9.38 -13.58
C LYS A 80 -16.14 8.88 -14.04
N TYR A 81 -15.33 8.46 -13.09
CA TYR A 81 -13.96 8.03 -13.29
C TYR A 81 -13.75 6.63 -12.71
N LEU A 82 -13.05 5.78 -13.43
CA LEU A 82 -12.73 4.42 -13.03
C LEU A 82 -11.23 4.33 -12.73
N ILE A 83 -10.89 3.89 -11.53
CA ILE A 83 -9.52 3.57 -11.13
C ILE A 83 -9.43 2.09 -10.73
N PRO A 84 -8.24 1.46 -10.74
CA PRO A 84 -8.08 0.17 -10.09
C PRO A 84 -8.42 0.25 -8.61
N GLY A 85 -8.84 -0.85 -8.02
CA GLY A 85 -9.01 -0.96 -6.58
C GLY A 85 -7.72 -0.59 -5.84
N LEU A 86 -7.85 0.19 -4.77
CA LEU A 86 -6.70 0.68 -4.02
C LEU A 86 -6.11 -0.41 -3.13
N TRP A 87 -4.82 -0.27 -2.84
CA TRP A 87 -4.05 -1.10 -1.92
C TRP A 87 -3.54 -0.27 -0.74
N ASP A 88 -3.71 -0.78 0.47
CA ASP A 88 -2.94 -0.31 1.62
C ASP A 88 -1.78 -1.29 1.87
N ALA A 89 -0.57 -0.86 1.51
CA ALA A 89 0.60 -1.73 1.53
C ALA A 89 1.23 -1.90 2.92
N HIS A 90 0.62 -1.37 3.98
CA HIS A 90 1.13 -1.51 5.34
C HIS A 90 0.01 -1.39 6.38
N VAL A 91 -0.50 -2.52 6.84
CA VAL A 91 -1.53 -2.60 7.89
C VAL A 91 -1.15 -3.63 8.96
N HIS A 92 -1.83 -3.60 10.11
CA HIS A 92 -1.68 -4.55 11.21
C HIS A 92 -3.03 -4.95 11.78
N PHE A 93 -3.60 -6.07 11.34
CA PHE A 93 -4.87 -6.58 11.83
C PHE A 93 -4.84 -6.94 13.33
N SER A 94 -3.69 -7.36 13.82
CA SER A 94 -3.52 -7.84 15.20
C SER A 94 -3.09 -6.76 16.19
N TYR A 95 -2.85 -5.50 15.75
CA TYR A 95 -2.41 -4.43 16.65
C TYR A 95 -3.50 -4.03 17.67
N ASP A 96 -4.72 -3.80 17.21
CA ASP A 96 -5.89 -3.61 18.07
C ASP A 96 -6.97 -4.63 17.70
N LYS A 97 -7.00 -5.73 18.46
CA LYS A 97 -7.91 -6.86 18.19
C LYS A 97 -9.39 -6.48 18.27
N SER A 98 -9.74 -5.40 18.97
CA SER A 98 -11.12 -4.92 19.05
C SER A 98 -11.61 -4.31 17.72
N LEU A 99 -10.66 -3.91 16.85
CA LEU A 99 -10.95 -3.32 15.55
C LEU A 99 -10.92 -4.35 14.40
N THR A 100 -10.26 -5.50 14.58
CA THR A 100 -9.96 -6.46 13.51
C THR A 100 -11.18 -6.85 12.69
N SER A 101 -12.31 -7.19 13.33
CA SER A 101 -13.52 -7.63 12.62
C SER A 101 -14.15 -6.54 11.74
N SER A 102 -13.86 -5.28 12.00
CA SER A 102 -14.38 -4.14 11.23
C SER A 102 -13.41 -3.64 10.16
N MET A 103 -12.12 -3.95 10.26
CA MET A 103 -11.12 -3.46 9.30
C MET A 103 -11.44 -3.85 7.84
N PRO A 104 -11.81 -5.12 7.52
CA PRO A 104 -12.08 -5.50 6.14
C PRO A 104 -13.18 -4.66 5.47
N ARG A 105 -14.31 -4.48 6.17
CA ARG A 105 -15.43 -3.71 5.64
C ARG A 105 -15.11 -2.21 5.55
N LEU A 106 -14.31 -1.66 6.48
CA LEU A 106 -13.83 -0.29 6.40
C LEU A 106 -12.91 -0.11 5.18
N PHE A 107 -11.98 -1.02 4.95
CA PHE A 107 -11.14 -0.98 3.74
C PHE A 107 -11.98 -0.92 2.48
N LEU A 108 -12.95 -1.84 2.29
CA LEU A 108 -13.81 -1.86 1.11
C LEU A 108 -14.64 -0.58 0.98
N ALA A 109 -15.20 -0.07 2.09
CA ALA A 109 -16.00 1.14 2.09
C ALA A 109 -15.23 2.38 1.60
N TYR A 110 -13.90 2.36 1.76
CA TYR A 110 -12.96 3.36 1.25
C TYR A 110 -12.25 2.95 -0.05
N GLY A 111 -12.73 1.93 -0.77
CA GLY A 111 -12.21 1.52 -2.06
C GLY A 111 -10.88 0.76 -2.02
N ILE A 112 -10.46 0.31 -0.84
CA ILE A 112 -9.26 -0.51 -0.69
C ILE A 112 -9.67 -1.98 -0.87
N THR A 113 -9.24 -2.57 -1.99
CA THR A 113 -9.59 -3.94 -2.38
C THR A 113 -8.51 -4.96 -2.04
N SER A 114 -7.34 -4.50 -1.63
CA SER A 114 -6.22 -5.35 -1.22
C SER A 114 -5.40 -4.69 -0.13
N VAL A 115 -4.86 -5.48 0.77
CA VAL A 115 -4.01 -5.00 1.87
C VAL A 115 -2.81 -5.92 2.08
N ARG A 116 -1.73 -5.37 2.62
CA ARG A 116 -0.54 -6.08 3.03
C ARG A 116 -0.38 -5.97 4.54
N ASP A 117 -0.66 -7.05 5.28
CA ASP A 117 -0.39 -7.12 6.72
C ASP A 117 1.09 -7.37 6.94
N THR A 118 1.73 -6.41 7.58
CA THR A 118 3.18 -6.36 7.71
C THR A 118 3.69 -6.81 9.08
N GLY A 119 2.84 -7.42 9.91
CA GLY A 119 3.29 -7.98 11.17
C GLY A 119 2.16 -8.37 12.13
N GLY A 120 2.17 -9.62 12.55
CA GLY A 120 1.26 -10.17 13.55
C GLY A 120 1.50 -11.66 13.79
N PRO A 121 0.99 -12.22 14.90
CA PRO A 121 1.08 -13.66 15.15
C PRO A 121 0.55 -14.46 13.98
N ILE A 122 1.33 -15.43 13.51
CA ILE A 122 1.07 -16.11 12.23
C ILE A 122 -0.34 -16.72 12.16
N ASP A 123 -0.80 -17.41 13.18
CA ASP A 123 -2.11 -18.06 13.16
C ASP A 123 -3.25 -17.02 13.12
N TYR A 124 -3.02 -15.83 13.65
CA TYR A 124 -3.99 -14.74 13.61
C TYR A 124 -4.12 -14.10 12.23
N VAL A 125 -2.98 -13.78 11.61
CA VAL A 125 -3.00 -13.14 10.29
C VAL A 125 -3.37 -14.12 9.18
N LEU A 126 -3.10 -15.43 9.36
CA LEU A 126 -3.60 -16.49 8.48
C LEU A 126 -5.13 -16.54 8.47
N GLN A 127 -5.79 -16.43 9.64
CA GLN A 127 -7.25 -16.36 9.68
C GLN A 127 -7.81 -15.20 8.85
N MET A 128 -7.12 -14.06 8.82
CA MET A 128 -7.53 -12.92 7.99
C MET A 128 -7.33 -13.20 6.49
N LYS A 129 -6.22 -13.83 6.12
CA LYS A 129 -5.95 -14.29 4.75
C LYS A 129 -6.99 -15.31 4.30
N ASP A 130 -7.27 -16.34 5.11
CA ASP A 130 -8.26 -17.38 4.81
C ASP A 130 -9.67 -16.78 4.66
N SER A 131 -10.06 -15.89 5.58
CA SER A 131 -11.35 -15.18 5.49
C SER A 131 -11.49 -14.39 4.19
N SER A 132 -10.40 -13.80 3.71
CA SER A 132 -10.37 -13.06 2.45
C SER A 132 -10.55 -13.96 1.21
N VAL A 133 -10.17 -15.22 1.30
CA VAL A 133 -10.36 -16.22 0.24
C VAL A 133 -11.77 -16.83 0.31
N LEU A 134 -12.29 -17.08 1.51
CA LEU A 134 -13.62 -17.67 1.71
C LEU A 134 -14.76 -16.72 1.36
N ASP A 135 -14.61 -15.43 1.67
CA ASP A 135 -15.58 -14.38 1.31
C ASP A 135 -14.87 -13.25 0.57
N THR A 136 -14.66 -13.47 -0.70
CA THR A 136 -13.91 -12.55 -1.58
C THR A 136 -14.65 -11.26 -1.92
N ILE A 137 -15.93 -11.14 -1.56
CA ILE A 137 -16.78 -9.97 -1.86
C ILE A 137 -16.77 -9.00 -0.69
N GLN A 138 -16.82 -9.50 0.55
CA GLN A 138 -16.88 -8.68 1.76
C GLN A 138 -15.51 -8.40 2.40
N ASN A 139 -14.44 -8.95 1.83
CA ASN A 139 -13.07 -8.74 2.31
C ASN A 139 -12.15 -8.23 1.19
N PRO A 140 -11.20 -7.35 1.52
CA PRO A 140 -10.08 -7.09 0.63
C PRO A 140 -9.23 -8.36 0.49
N SER A 141 -8.48 -8.50 -0.59
CA SER A 141 -7.44 -9.53 -0.68
C SER A 141 -6.34 -9.24 0.36
N VAL A 142 -5.97 -10.23 1.17
CA VAL A 142 -5.02 -10.07 2.26
C VAL A 142 -3.73 -10.82 1.96
N TYR A 143 -2.61 -10.09 1.97
CA TYR A 143 -1.25 -10.62 1.83
C TYR A 143 -0.51 -10.43 3.15
N ILE A 144 0.21 -11.44 3.63
CA ILE A 144 0.74 -11.48 5.00
C ILE A 144 2.24 -11.73 5.04
N ALA A 145 2.92 -11.06 5.99
CA ALA A 145 4.30 -11.35 6.37
C ALA A 145 4.43 -12.40 7.49
N GLY A 146 3.35 -12.62 8.26
CA GLY A 146 3.48 -13.25 9.57
C GLY A 146 4.09 -12.28 10.60
N PRO A 147 4.71 -12.78 11.68
CA PRO A 147 5.31 -11.94 12.70
C PRO A 147 6.52 -11.15 12.18
N LEU A 148 6.79 -10.01 12.81
CA LEU A 148 8.06 -9.29 12.65
C LEU A 148 9.19 -10.21 13.09
N ILE A 149 10.15 -10.47 12.22
CA ILE A 149 11.33 -11.29 12.54
C ILE A 149 12.33 -10.37 13.24
N ASP A 150 12.43 -10.47 14.57
CA ASP A 150 13.21 -9.57 15.40
C ASP A 150 14.27 -10.32 16.22
N GLY A 151 15.31 -9.62 16.66
CA GLY A 151 16.33 -10.15 17.55
C GLY A 151 15.94 -10.05 19.02
N THR A 152 16.89 -10.37 19.91
CA THR A 152 16.72 -10.29 21.37
C THR A 152 17.40 -9.03 21.93
N PRO A 153 16.71 -8.25 22.79
CA PRO A 153 15.28 -8.34 23.17
C PRO A 153 14.38 -7.76 22.08
N ASN A 154 13.32 -8.48 21.70
CA ASN A 154 12.41 -8.03 20.65
C ASN A 154 11.54 -6.83 21.08
N VAL A 155 11.07 -6.06 20.09
CA VAL A 155 10.36 -4.80 20.34
C VAL A 155 8.89 -5.02 20.68
N TYR A 156 8.18 -5.79 19.87
CA TYR A 156 6.73 -6.00 19.98
C TYR A 156 6.42 -7.36 20.62
N ASN A 157 6.52 -7.42 21.96
CA ASN A 157 6.51 -8.66 22.76
C ASN A 157 5.36 -8.73 23.77
N ASN A 158 4.30 -7.93 23.57
CA ASN A 158 3.15 -7.83 24.47
C ASN A 158 3.48 -7.19 25.85
N SER A 159 4.53 -6.38 25.91
CA SER A 159 4.93 -5.70 27.16
C SER A 159 4.00 -4.55 27.58
N SER A 160 3.22 -4.00 26.64
CA SER A 160 2.23 -2.94 26.91
C SER A 160 1.23 -2.85 25.75
N PRO A 161 0.10 -2.12 25.90
CA PRO A 161 -0.86 -1.86 24.81
C PRO A 161 -0.23 -1.20 23.58
N SER A 162 0.81 -0.41 23.74
CA SER A 162 1.55 0.23 22.62
C SER A 162 2.53 -0.72 21.94
N PHE A 163 2.85 -1.84 22.56
CA PHE A 163 3.74 -2.88 22.05
C PHE A 163 3.08 -4.26 22.17
N PRO A 164 1.95 -4.49 21.45
CA PRO A 164 1.29 -5.80 21.46
C PRO A 164 2.19 -6.86 20.84
N LEU A 165 1.77 -8.12 20.90
CA LEU A 165 2.52 -9.21 20.30
C LEU A 165 2.40 -9.15 18.77
N LEU A 166 3.45 -8.65 18.09
CA LEU A 166 3.54 -8.63 16.64
C LEU A 166 4.79 -9.35 16.13
N SER A 167 5.79 -9.60 17.00
CA SER A 167 7.08 -10.13 16.59
C SER A 167 7.34 -11.54 17.13
N ILE A 168 8.27 -12.23 16.45
CA ILE A 168 8.91 -13.44 16.92
C ILE A 168 10.35 -13.10 17.30
N GLU A 169 10.77 -13.49 18.50
CA GLU A 169 12.10 -13.26 19.02
C GLU A 169 13.06 -14.36 18.55
N ASN A 170 14.26 -13.96 18.15
CA ASN A 170 15.30 -14.87 17.71
C ASN A 170 16.58 -14.58 18.50
N ASN A 171 17.11 -15.56 19.19
CA ASN A 171 18.32 -15.43 20.00
C ASN A 171 19.59 -15.55 19.16
N ASP A 172 19.53 -16.36 18.11
CA ASP A 172 20.66 -16.65 17.22
C ASP A 172 20.22 -17.00 15.79
N VAL A 173 21.16 -17.42 14.97
CA VAL A 173 20.93 -17.82 13.57
C VAL A 173 20.09 -19.11 13.47
N VAL A 174 20.16 -20.01 14.43
CA VAL A 174 19.40 -21.27 14.43
C VAL A 174 17.91 -20.98 14.60
N ASP A 175 17.58 -20.04 15.52
CA ASP A 175 16.21 -19.57 15.70
C ASP A 175 15.68 -18.93 14.40
N ILE A 176 16.47 -18.08 13.73
CA ILE A 176 16.11 -17.48 12.44
C ILE A 176 15.81 -18.56 11.41
N GLU A 177 16.67 -19.56 11.26
CA GLU A 177 16.48 -20.62 10.27
C GLU A 177 15.19 -21.40 10.53
N SER A 178 14.97 -21.82 11.78
CA SER A 178 13.78 -22.55 12.18
C SER A 178 12.50 -21.75 11.98
N ASN A 179 12.48 -20.50 12.48
CA ASN A 179 11.29 -19.65 12.44
C ASN A 179 10.93 -19.22 11.02
N VAL A 180 11.92 -18.82 10.21
CA VAL A 180 11.68 -18.41 8.82
C VAL A 180 11.18 -19.57 7.97
N LEU A 181 11.75 -20.76 8.11
CA LEU A 181 11.26 -21.95 7.40
C LEU A 181 9.83 -22.30 7.84
N GLY A 182 9.52 -22.19 9.14
CA GLY A 182 8.15 -22.39 9.64
C GLY A 182 7.13 -21.38 9.09
N LEU A 183 7.55 -20.14 8.84
CA LEU A 183 6.70 -19.14 8.18
C LEU A 183 6.48 -19.46 6.70
N ILE A 184 7.52 -19.90 6.00
CA ILE A 184 7.45 -20.33 4.61
C ILE A 184 6.51 -21.52 4.44
N ASP A 185 6.60 -22.51 5.33
CA ASP A 185 5.71 -23.68 5.33
C ASP A 185 4.22 -23.30 5.56
N LYS A 186 3.98 -22.14 6.17
CA LYS A 186 2.64 -21.53 6.33
C LYS A 186 2.25 -20.58 5.20
N GLU A 187 2.98 -20.58 4.11
CA GLU A 187 2.68 -19.83 2.87
C GLU A 187 2.49 -18.32 3.08
N VAL A 188 3.39 -17.70 3.87
CA VAL A 188 3.45 -16.22 3.93
C VAL A 188 3.83 -15.66 2.56
N ASP A 189 3.31 -14.47 2.22
CA ASP A 189 3.51 -13.87 0.89
C ASP A 189 4.85 -13.11 0.78
N PHE A 190 5.42 -12.71 1.92
CA PHE A 190 6.71 -12.03 2.06
C PHE A 190 7.19 -12.12 3.50
N LEU A 191 8.40 -11.66 3.79
CA LEU A 191 8.96 -11.65 5.14
C LEU A 191 9.22 -10.22 5.62
N LYS A 192 9.20 -10.00 6.94
CA LYS A 192 9.45 -8.68 7.55
C LYS A 192 10.58 -8.73 8.55
N ALA A 193 11.75 -8.16 8.18
CA ALA A 193 12.88 -7.94 9.08
C ALA A 193 12.60 -6.79 10.05
N TYR A 194 13.13 -6.91 11.29
CA TYR A 194 12.92 -5.86 12.28
C TYR A 194 14.23 -5.38 12.93
N GLU A 195 14.13 -4.38 13.85
CA GLU A 195 15.26 -3.51 14.22
C GLU A 195 16.32 -4.16 15.12
N MET A 196 15.95 -5.18 15.93
CA MET A 196 16.88 -5.78 16.88
C MET A 196 17.69 -6.95 16.33
N LEU A 197 17.47 -7.33 15.06
CA LEU A 197 18.32 -8.35 14.41
C LEU A 197 19.80 -7.94 14.44
N ASP A 198 20.66 -8.86 14.81
CA ASP A 198 22.08 -8.71 14.54
C ASP A 198 22.43 -8.96 13.07
N LYS A 199 23.65 -8.64 12.69
CA LYS A 199 24.08 -8.79 11.30
C LYS A 199 24.03 -10.24 10.80
N ASN A 200 24.39 -11.22 11.62
CA ASN A 200 24.41 -12.64 11.21
C ASN A 200 22.99 -13.19 11.08
N GLN A 201 22.10 -12.83 11.99
CA GLN A 201 20.68 -13.15 11.92
C GLN A 201 20.04 -12.57 10.64
N PHE A 202 20.31 -11.29 10.34
CA PHE A 202 19.81 -10.66 9.12
C PHE A 202 20.33 -11.33 7.85
N LEU A 203 21.63 -11.68 7.80
CA LEU A 203 22.22 -12.36 6.65
C LEU A 203 21.63 -13.78 6.46
N ALA A 204 21.35 -14.50 7.55
CA ALA A 204 20.68 -15.80 7.49
C ALA A 204 19.25 -15.66 6.94
N LEU A 205 18.47 -14.69 7.43
CA LEU A 205 17.15 -14.36 6.91
C LEU A 205 17.20 -14.11 5.40
N MET A 206 18.10 -13.23 4.96
CA MET A 206 18.22 -12.86 3.53
C MET A 206 18.64 -14.04 2.65
N ARG A 207 19.50 -14.91 3.15
CA ARG A 207 19.90 -16.15 2.44
C ARG A 207 18.70 -17.06 2.21
N ILE A 208 17.93 -17.35 3.27
CA ILE A 208 16.77 -18.26 3.19
C ILE A 208 15.70 -17.66 2.27
N ALA A 209 15.39 -16.37 2.43
CA ALA A 209 14.43 -15.69 1.60
C ALA A 209 14.78 -15.77 0.10
N LYS A 210 16.06 -15.55 -0.23
CA LYS A 210 16.57 -15.66 -1.60
C LYS A 210 16.46 -17.09 -2.15
N GLU A 211 16.77 -18.11 -1.35
CA GLU A 211 16.65 -19.53 -1.74
C GLU A 211 15.19 -19.93 -2.01
N ARG A 212 14.22 -19.21 -1.46
CA ARG A 212 12.79 -19.49 -1.56
C ARG A 212 12.03 -18.47 -2.42
N ASP A 213 12.74 -17.56 -3.09
CA ASP A 213 12.18 -16.52 -3.95
C ASP A 213 11.13 -15.66 -3.24
N LEU A 214 11.38 -15.32 -1.96
CA LEU A 214 10.53 -14.46 -1.15
C LEU A 214 11.14 -13.07 -0.97
N ASN A 215 10.33 -12.04 -1.15
CA ASN A 215 10.71 -10.68 -0.83
C ASN A 215 10.83 -10.47 0.68
N VAL A 216 11.84 -9.71 1.10
CA VAL A 216 12.00 -9.22 2.47
C VAL A 216 11.81 -7.72 2.48
N THR A 217 10.85 -7.23 3.27
CA THR A 217 10.71 -5.82 3.60
C THR A 217 11.02 -5.62 5.08
N GLY A 218 11.10 -4.39 5.54
CA GLY A 218 11.20 -4.15 6.99
C GLY A 218 11.88 -2.87 7.39
N HIS A 219 12.34 -2.86 8.62
CA HIS A 219 13.22 -1.81 9.11
C HIS A 219 14.67 -2.25 8.89
N ILE A 220 15.54 -1.30 8.56
CA ILE A 220 16.97 -1.59 8.57
C ILE A 220 17.36 -1.93 10.02
N PRO A 221 17.96 -3.10 10.28
CA PRO A 221 18.40 -3.44 11.63
C PRO A 221 19.30 -2.36 12.24
N LEU A 222 19.16 -2.11 13.52
CA LEU A 222 19.98 -1.12 14.22
C LEU A 222 21.48 -1.47 14.17
N SER A 223 21.80 -2.75 14.03
CA SER A 223 23.15 -3.28 13.89
C SER A 223 23.78 -3.04 12.51
N MET A 224 23.03 -2.50 11.53
CA MET A 224 23.47 -2.41 10.13
C MET A 224 23.26 -1.03 9.54
N THR A 225 24.04 -0.72 8.49
CA THR A 225 23.81 0.45 7.64
C THR A 225 22.79 0.11 6.55
N LEU A 226 22.13 1.13 5.98
CA LEU A 226 21.30 0.99 4.78
C LEU A 226 22.07 0.29 3.65
N PHE A 227 23.30 0.73 3.40
CA PHE A 227 24.14 0.17 2.33
C PHE A 227 24.39 -1.33 2.53
N SER A 228 24.67 -1.73 3.77
CA SER A 228 24.90 -3.14 4.09
C SER A 228 23.62 -3.96 3.94
N ALA A 229 22.48 -3.49 4.47
CA ALA A 229 21.20 -4.20 4.37
C ALA A 229 20.72 -4.35 2.92
N VAL A 230 20.79 -3.28 2.13
CA VAL A 230 20.38 -3.29 0.71
C VAL A 230 21.31 -4.17 -0.14
N ASN A 231 22.62 -4.12 0.09
CA ASN A 231 23.55 -5.00 -0.62
C ASN A 231 23.42 -6.47 -0.24
N SER A 232 22.84 -6.77 0.92
CA SER A 232 22.49 -8.14 1.33
C SER A 232 21.16 -8.61 0.73
N GLY A 233 20.44 -7.78 -0.04
CA GLY A 233 19.26 -8.17 -0.81
C GLY A 233 17.92 -7.68 -0.27
N LEU A 234 17.90 -6.76 0.72
CA LEU A 234 16.63 -6.19 1.23
C LEU A 234 15.80 -5.58 0.11
N ASN A 235 14.55 -6.01 -0.05
CA ASN A 235 13.67 -5.63 -1.14
C ASN A 235 12.79 -4.40 -0.82
N GLY A 236 12.56 -4.10 0.47
CA GLY A 236 11.72 -2.99 0.87
C GLY A 236 12.09 -2.40 2.22
N ILE A 237 11.85 -1.09 2.39
CA ILE A 237 12.07 -0.35 3.64
C ILE A 237 10.77 0.33 4.04
N GLU A 238 10.34 0.06 5.27
CA GLU A 238 9.14 0.64 5.86
C GLU A 238 9.50 1.92 6.64
N HIS A 239 8.66 2.96 6.58
CA HIS A 239 8.77 4.23 7.33
C HIS A 239 10.06 5.02 7.06
N LEU A 240 10.83 4.70 6.02
CA LEU A 240 12.18 5.25 5.83
C LEU A 240 13.07 5.06 7.09
N ARG A 241 12.82 3.97 7.83
CA ARG A 241 13.41 3.75 9.15
C ARG A 241 14.92 3.52 9.06
N ASN A 242 15.69 4.26 9.87
CA ASN A 242 17.16 4.22 9.93
C ASN A 242 17.89 4.73 8.66
N PHE A 243 17.16 5.33 7.71
CA PHE A 243 17.74 5.96 6.53
C PHE A 243 18.63 7.15 6.91
N GLU A 244 18.14 7.99 7.85
CA GLU A 244 18.79 9.24 8.28
C GLU A 244 20.22 9.02 8.77
N LEU A 245 20.45 7.93 9.50
CA LEU A 245 21.78 7.64 10.04
C LEU A 245 22.81 7.34 8.95
N SER A 246 22.38 6.61 7.94
CA SER A 246 23.28 6.16 6.85
C SER A 246 23.75 7.30 5.97
N ILE A 247 23.00 8.40 5.92
CA ILE A 247 23.32 9.58 5.09
C ILE A 247 23.88 10.75 5.88
N ALA A 248 24.10 10.59 7.18
CA ALA A 248 24.70 11.63 8.02
C ALA A 248 26.22 11.73 7.76
N SER A 249 26.80 12.94 7.81
CA SER A 249 28.25 13.15 7.70
C SER A 249 29.00 12.49 8.85
N ASN A 250 28.38 12.45 10.05
CA ASN A 250 28.87 11.79 11.27
C ASN A 250 28.36 10.34 11.43
N SER A 251 27.95 9.69 10.34
CA SER A 251 27.36 8.35 10.39
C SER A 251 28.24 7.30 11.07
N GLU A 252 29.54 7.34 10.89
CA GLU A 252 30.49 6.40 11.50
C GLU A 252 30.50 6.49 13.03
N GLU A 253 30.51 7.72 13.58
CA GLU A 253 30.45 7.97 15.00
C GLU A 253 29.12 7.50 15.59
N LEU A 254 28.00 7.84 14.92
CA LEU A 254 26.67 7.43 15.32
C LEU A 254 26.52 5.90 15.28
N TYR A 255 27.10 5.21 14.30
CA TYR A 255 27.08 3.74 14.27
C TYR A 255 27.91 3.14 15.37
N LYS A 256 29.12 3.65 15.63
CA LYS A 256 29.95 3.17 16.75
C LYS A 256 29.21 3.33 18.08
N GLU A 257 28.62 4.48 18.31
CA GLU A 257 27.78 4.73 19.51
C GLU A 257 26.59 3.74 19.57
N ARG A 258 25.90 3.52 18.44
CA ARG A 258 24.75 2.61 18.35
C ARG A 258 25.13 1.19 18.71
N LEU A 259 26.25 0.69 18.23
CA LEU A 259 26.74 -0.66 18.56
C LEU A 259 27.05 -0.78 20.07
N GLU A 260 27.55 0.27 20.72
CA GLU A 260 27.73 0.27 22.18
C GLU A 260 26.38 0.28 22.92
N LEU A 261 25.38 1.06 22.44
CA LEU A 261 24.06 1.06 23.03
C LEU A 261 23.33 -0.28 22.87
N LEU A 262 23.54 -0.97 21.76
CA LEU A 262 22.96 -2.30 21.50
C LEU A 262 23.51 -3.42 22.40
N LYS A 263 24.65 -3.22 23.08
CA LYS A 263 25.12 -4.15 24.13
C LYS A 263 24.16 -4.19 25.31
N ASN A 264 23.27 -3.22 25.42
CA ASN A 264 22.19 -3.14 26.41
C ASN A 264 22.65 -3.42 27.86
N PRO A 265 23.67 -2.70 28.37
CA PRO A 265 24.25 -2.99 29.69
C PRO A 265 23.27 -2.85 30.86
N ASN A 266 22.14 -2.14 30.62
CA ASN A 266 21.09 -1.92 31.61
C ASN A 266 19.92 -2.90 31.48
N ASN A 267 20.00 -3.91 30.61
CA ASN A 267 18.94 -4.88 30.35
C ASN A 267 17.57 -4.23 30.06
N LEU A 268 17.54 -3.18 29.23
CA LEU A 268 16.31 -2.51 28.85
C LEU A 268 15.46 -3.43 27.99
N PRO A 269 14.12 -3.40 28.12
CA PRO A 269 13.22 -4.04 27.17
C PRO A 269 13.46 -3.52 25.74
N GLY A 270 13.26 -4.38 24.73
CA GLY A 270 13.55 -4.03 23.32
C GLY A 270 12.88 -2.76 22.84
N SER A 271 11.63 -2.54 23.23
CA SER A 271 10.88 -1.31 22.92
C SER A 271 11.52 -0.05 23.50
N THR A 272 12.00 -0.12 24.76
CA THR A 272 12.68 0.98 25.45
C THR A 272 14.06 1.23 24.85
N LEU A 273 14.84 0.17 24.64
CA LEU A 273 16.19 0.25 24.04
C LEU A 273 16.13 0.92 22.66
N ARG A 274 15.27 0.39 21.76
CA ARG A 274 15.04 0.94 20.43
C ARG A 274 14.66 2.42 20.49
N SER A 275 13.69 2.77 21.33
CA SER A 275 13.20 4.15 21.45
C SER A 275 14.27 5.10 21.97
N SER A 276 15.09 4.67 22.94
CA SER A 276 16.21 5.46 23.48
C SER A 276 17.29 5.72 22.42
N ILE A 277 17.62 4.70 21.61
CA ILE A 277 18.59 4.84 20.50
C ILE A 277 18.09 5.88 19.49
N HIS A 278 16.84 5.74 19.03
CA HIS A 278 16.26 6.70 18.08
C HIS A 278 16.19 8.12 18.65
N SER A 279 15.75 8.27 19.89
CA SER A 279 15.67 9.58 20.55
C SER A 279 17.03 10.27 20.65
N LYS A 280 18.06 9.50 20.93
CA LYS A 280 19.43 10.01 21.08
C LYS A 280 20.07 10.43 19.75
N GLN A 281 19.84 9.70 18.68
CA GLN A 281 20.62 9.82 17.46
C GLN A 281 19.92 10.54 16.30
N ARG A 282 18.57 10.44 16.22
CA ARG A 282 17.82 10.89 15.06
C ARG A 282 18.01 12.35 14.72
N MET A 283 17.96 13.24 15.74
CA MET A 283 18.11 14.68 15.48
C MET A 283 19.52 15.01 15.01
N SER A 284 20.56 14.43 15.64
CA SER A 284 21.94 14.61 15.21
C SER A 284 22.14 14.14 13.76
N ALA A 285 21.54 13.02 13.38
CA ALA A 285 21.64 12.50 12.02
C ALA A 285 21.01 13.43 10.97
N ILE A 286 19.78 13.92 11.22
CA ILE A 286 19.12 14.83 10.26
C ILE A 286 19.74 16.23 10.22
N ASP A 287 20.44 16.65 11.26
CA ASP A 287 21.19 17.89 11.28
C ASP A 287 22.50 17.82 10.52
N SER A 288 23.01 16.63 10.30
CA SER A 288 24.32 16.35 9.72
C SER A 288 24.22 15.65 8.35
N VAL A 289 23.11 15.85 7.60
CA VAL A 289 22.91 15.20 6.30
C VAL A 289 24.05 15.56 5.35
N ASP A 290 24.71 14.53 4.80
CA ASP A 290 25.66 14.62 3.69
C ASP A 290 24.90 14.35 2.39
N TYR A 291 24.90 15.35 1.50
CA TYR A 291 24.17 15.24 0.24
C TYR A 291 24.79 14.23 -0.73
N ASN A 292 26.09 13.98 -0.68
CA ASN A 292 26.74 12.94 -1.51
C ASN A 292 26.30 11.55 -1.03
N LYS A 293 26.29 11.30 0.28
CA LYS A 293 25.78 10.05 0.84
C LYS A 293 24.28 9.87 0.55
N PHE A 294 23.48 10.96 0.56
CA PHE A 294 22.08 10.90 0.15
C PHE A 294 21.93 10.46 -1.30
N GLU A 295 22.71 11.07 -2.22
CA GLU A 295 22.70 10.71 -3.65
C GLU A 295 23.14 9.25 -3.85
N GLU A 296 24.16 8.80 -3.16
CA GLU A 296 24.64 7.42 -3.20
C GLU A 296 23.53 6.44 -2.73
N ALA A 297 22.89 6.75 -1.60
CA ALA A 297 21.78 5.96 -1.07
C ALA A 297 20.60 5.92 -2.04
N ALA A 298 20.21 7.07 -2.60
CA ALA A 298 19.12 7.15 -3.58
C ALA A 298 19.41 6.33 -4.84
N ASN A 299 20.62 6.44 -5.38
CA ASN A 299 21.05 5.67 -6.55
C ASN A 299 21.08 4.15 -6.26
N LEU A 300 21.53 3.76 -5.07
CA LEU A 300 21.52 2.35 -4.66
C LEU A 300 20.08 1.82 -4.56
N LEU A 301 19.19 2.55 -3.89
CA LEU A 301 17.78 2.16 -3.75
C LEU A 301 17.08 2.04 -5.10
N ALA A 302 17.31 2.99 -6.01
CA ALA A 302 16.73 2.97 -7.35
C ALA A 302 17.28 1.82 -8.20
N SER A 303 18.62 1.64 -8.23
CA SER A 303 19.26 0.60 -9.05
C SER A 303 18.94 -0.83 -8.60
N LYS A 304 18.66 -1.02 -7.31
CA LYS A 304 18.28 -2.31 -6.71
C LYS A 304 16.77 -2.50 -6.62
N ASN A 305 15.95 -1.55 -7.09
CA ASN A 305 14.49 -1.54 -6.96
C ASN A 305 14.02 -1.78 -5.52
N VAL A 306 14.63 -1.11 -4.54
CA VAL A 306 14.25 -1.25 -3.13
C VAL A 306 13.03 -0.39 -2.84
N TRP A 307 11.90 -1.04 -2.63
CA TRP A 307 10.61 -0.40 -2.40
C TRP A 307 10.55 0.37 -1.09
N GLN A 308 9.92 1.54 -1.10
CA GLN A 308 9.72 2.34 0.11
C GLN A 308 8.24 2.41 0.44
N THR A 309 7.87 2.10 1.70
CA THR A 309 6.51 2.31 2.22
C THR A 309 6.60 3.33 3.35
N PRO A 310 6.55 4.64 3.06
CA PRO A 310 7.00 5.67 3.99
C PRO A 310 6.02 6.00 5.11
N THR A 311 4.73 5.66 4.97
CA THR A 311 3.66 5.95 5.94
C THR A 311 3.66 7.40 6.44
N LEU A 312 3.72 8.35 5.50
CA LEU A 312 3.92 9.78 5.79
C LEU A 312 2.79 10.38 6.61
N PHE A 313 1.57 9.91 6.40
CA PHE A 313 0.44 10.39 7.17
C PHE A 313 0.53 10.00 8.65
N LEU A 314 1.11 8.85 8.99
CA LEU A 314 1.39 8.48 10.38
C LEU A 314 2.29 9.53 11.06
N TYR A 315 3.40 9.89 10.42
CA TYR A 315 4.31 10.93 10.94
C TYR A 315 3.63 12.30 11.07
N LYS A 316 2.83 12.68 10.06
CA LYS A 316 2.08 13.95 10.06
C LYS A 316 1.04 13.96 11.17
N ASN A 317 0.28 12.87 11.32
CA ASN A 317 -0.76 12.71 12.31
C ASN A 317 -0.22 12.84 13.74
N TYR A 318 0.86 12.13 14.05
CA TYR A 318 1.50 12.20 15.36
C TYR A 318 2.12 13.57 15.64
N SER A 319 2.92 14.09 14.71
CA SER A 319 3.68 15.33 14.93
C SER A 319 2.81 16.59 14.99
N GLN A 320 1.65 16.58 14.32
CA GLN A 320 0.69 17.69 14.30
C GLN A 320 -0.54 17.41 15.18
N LYS A 321 -0.61 16.24 15.81
CA LYS A 321 -1.73 15.78 16.64
C LYS A 321 -3.09 15.92 15.95
N ILE A 322 -3.16 15.58 14.64
CA ILE A 322 -4.37 15.69 13.83
C ILE A 322 -5.52 14.87 14.41
N TYR A 323 -5.19 13.77 15.10
CA TYR A 323 -6.18 12.94 15.81
C TYR A 323 -6.92 13.66 16.95
N THR A 324 -6.47 14.87 17.36
CA THR A 324 -7.18 15.72 18.34
C THR A 324 -8.13 16.72 17.68
N ASP A 325 -8.12 16.87 16.35
CA ASP A 325 -9.02 17.78 15.64
C ASP A 325 -10.47 17.33 15.73
N PRO A 326 -11.43 18.28 15.95
CA PRO A 326 -12.87 17.95 15.97
C PRO A 326 -13.35 17.21 14.71
N SER A 327 -12.79 17.57 13.53
CA SER A 327 -13.09 16.90 12.27
C SER A 327 -12.65 15.44 12.26
N PHE A 328 -11.51 15.12 12.87
CA PHE A 328 -11.05 13.75 13.03
C PHE A 328 -11.93 12.99 14.04
N ILE A 329 -12.24 13.60 15.17
CA ILE A 329 -13.12 13.00 16.20
C ILE A 329 -14.48 12.61 15.61
N SER A 330 -15.04 13.44 14.69
CA SER A 330 -16.30 13.12 14.02
C SER A 330 -16.21 11.85 13.14
N GLU A 331 -15.07 11.57 12.56
CA GLU A 331 -14.84 10.36 11.74
C GLU A 331 -14.82 9.06 12.57
N LEU A 332 -14.54 9.16 13.88
CA LEU A 332 -14.58 8.00 14.77
C LEU A 332 -16.00 7.39 14.90
N ASN A 333 -17.04 8.12 14.49
CA ASN A 333 -18.41 7.58 14.44
C ASN A 333 -18.57 6.39 13.48
N LYS A 334 -17.62 6.17 12.57
CA LYS A 334 -17.58 5.04 11.64
C LYS A 334 -16.97 3.77 12.25
N LEU A 335 -16.35 3.91 13.43
CA LEU A 335 -15.76 2.79 14.16
C LEU A 335 -16.80 2.12 15.07
N PRO A 336 -16.60 0.85 15.43
CA PRO A 336 -17.40 0.20 16.48
C PRO A 336 -17.39 1.00 17.79
N ASP A 337 -18.53 1.10 18.47
CA ASP A 337 -18.65 1.91 19.68
C ASP A 337 -17.57 1.64 20.74
N PRO A 338 -17.18 0.37 21.04
CA PRO A 338 -16.12 0.11 22.01
C PRO A 338 -14.77 0.72 21.59
N VAL A 339 -14.41 0.62 20.30
CA VAL A 339 -13.16 1.19 19.77
C VAL A 339 -13.21 2.71 19.78
N LYS A 340 -14.33 3.28 19.30
CA LYS A 340 -14.57 4.71 19.31
C LYS A 340 -14.41 5.29 20.71
N GLN A 341 -15.07 4.69 21.70
CA GLN A 341 -15.04 5.19 23.08
C GLN A 341 -13.64 5.06 23.68
N LYS A 342 -12.95 3.94 23.43
CA LYS A 342 -11.56 3.74 23.83
C LYS A 342 -10.66 4.86 23.26
N TRP A 343 -10.72 5.10 21.94
CA TRP A 343 -9.88 6.11 21.30
C TRP A 343 -10.22 7.53 21.75
N ILE A 344 -11.50 7.86 21.93
CA ILE A 344 -11.89 9.18 22.46
C ILE A 344 -11.30 9.41 23.86
N ASN A 345 -11.36 8.43 24.75
CA ASN A 345 -10.80 8.53 26.09
C ASN A 345 -9.28 8.69 26.04
N GLU A 346 -8.58 7.84 25.28
CA GLU A 346 -7.13 7.92 25.13
C GLU A 346 -6.68 9.27 24.52
N ILE A 347 -7.41 9.79 23.54
CA ILE A 347 -7.14 11.08 22.88
C ILE A 347 -7.37 12.23 23.88
N SER A 348 -8.42 12.17 24.71
CA SER A 348 -8.72 13.21 25.69
C SER A 348 -7.64 13.34 26.76
N ASP A 349 -6.96 12.23 27.09
CA ASP A 349 -5.88 12.20 28.06
C ASP A 349 -4.51 12.56 27.46
N THR A 350 -4.46 12.78 26.13
CA THR A 350 -3.20 13.06 25.44
C THR A 350 -2.81 14.55 25.61
N ASP A 351 -1.54 14.78 25.96
CA ASP A 351 -0.98 16.14 25.92
C ASP A 351 -1.08 16.72 24.49
N THR A 352 -1.66 17.91 24.37
CA THR A 352 -1.85 18.62 23.08
C THR A 352 -0.63 19.42 22.64
N VAL A 353 0.42 19.53 23.46
CA VAL A 353 1.65 20.24 23.11
C VAL A 353 2.36 19.54 21.96
N ILE A 354 2.65 20.27 20.90
CA ILE A 354 3.38 19.78 19.74
C ILE A 354 4.88 19.69 20.07
N ASP A 355 5.41 18.47 20.01
CA ASP A 355 6.87 18.28 20.12
C ASP A 355 7.58 18.75 18.84
N LYS A 356 8.46 19.74 19.03
CA LYS A 356 9.21 20.38 17.93
C LYS A 356 10.14 19.40 17.20
N SER A 357 10.70 18.42 17.90
CA SER A 357 11.59 17.42 17.30
C SER A 357 10.82 16.47 16.40
N SER A 358 9.67 15.97 16.86
CA SER A 358 8.78 15.14 16.06
C SER A 358 8.25 15.87 14.81
N LEU A 359 7.86 17.14 14.98
CA LEU A 359 7.42 17.96 13.85
C LEU A 359 8.55 18.17 12.81
N ARG A 360 9.76 18.42 13.28
CA ARG A 360 10.94 18.60 12.44
C ARG A 360 11.27 17.32 11.70
N TYR A 361 11.26 16.18 12.39
CA TYR A 361 11.51 14.88 11.77
C TYR A 361 10.46 14.53 10.72
N SER A 362 9.18 14.72 11.02
CA SER A 362 8.08 14.53 10.07
C SER A 362 8.25 15.35 8.80
N LYS A 363 8.64 16.62 8.91
CA LYS A 363 8.95 17.49 7.76
C LYS A 363 10.15 16.97 6.97
N TRP A 364 11.20 16.52 7.67
CA TRP A 364 12.40 15.99 7.05
C TRP A 364 12.11 14.72 6.25
N VAL A 365 11.35 13.74 6.82
CA VAL A 365 10.98 12.50 6.12
C VAL A 365 10.23 12.80 4.84
N ARG A 366 9.24 13.71 4.87
CA ARG A 366 8.49 14.11 3.66
C ARG A 366 9.39 14.72 2.59
N ALA A 367 10.32 15.60 2.99
CA ALA A 367 11.29 16.18 2.06
C ALA A 367 12.24 15.11 1.48
N ALA A 368 12.69 14.15 2.30
CA ALA A 368 13.53 13.04 1.86
C ALA A 368 12.80 12.15 0.86
N VAL A 369 11.54 11.78 1.13
CA VAL A 369 10.70 11.00 0.22
C VAL A 369 10.53 11.70 -1.13
N GLY A 370 10.24 13.00 -1.14
CA GLY A 370 10.12 13.76 -2.39
C GLY A 370 11.44 13.82 -3.19
N LYS A 371 12.60 13.85 -2.51
CA LYS A 371 13.91 13.78 -3.19
C LYS A 371 14.18 12.37 -3.74
N LEU A 372 13.89 11.32 -2.97
CA LEU A 372 14.03 9.93 -3.42
C LEU A 372 13.11 9.61 -4.60
N HIS A 373 11.88 10.13 -4.59
CA HIS A 373 10.96 9.99 -5.71
C HIS A 373 11.54 10.57 -7.02
N LYS A 374 12.12 11.78 -6.95
CA LYS A 374 12.80 12.40 -8.11
C LYS A 374 14.00 11.60 -8.64
N LYS A 375 14.52 10.65 -7.86
CA LYS A 375 15.60 9.72 -8.23
C LYS A 375 15.06 8.36 -8.70
N ASN A 376 13.77 8.25 -8.97
CA ASN A 376 13.09 7.02 -9.41
C ASN A 376 13.18 5.85 -8.40
N VAL A 377 13.36 6.14 -7.12
CA VAL A 377 13.20 5.12 -6.08
C VAL A 377 11.73 4.68 -6.08
N PRO A 378 11.42 3.37 -6.07
CA PRO A 378 10.05 2.90 -6.11
C PRO A 378 9.34 3.05 -4.75
N PHE A 379 8.04 3.41 -4.80
CA PHE A 379 7.22 3.63 -3.59
C PHE A 379 5.92 2.82 -3.62
N MET A 380 5.46 2.41 -2.44
CA MET A 380 4.12 1.89 -2.18
C MET A 380 3.45 2.76 -1.13
N ALA A 381 2.17 3.07 -1.31
CA ALA A 381 1.38 3.73 -0.29
C ALA A 381 0.96 2.73 0.78
N GLY A 382 1.21 3.05 2.03
CA GLY A 382 0.82 2.27 3.20
C GLY A 382 0.61 3.17 4.39
N THR A 383 -0.19 2.75 5.37
CA THR A 383 -0.63 3.63 6.45
C THR A 383 -0.08 3.30 7.81
N ASP A 384 0.22 2.04 8.09
CA ASP A 384 0.50 1.51 9.42
C ASP A 384 -0.75 1.48 10.34
N THR A 385 -1.94 1.48 9.69
CA THR A 385 -3.22 1.41 10.43
C THR A 385 -3.33 0.10 11.23
N PRO A 386 -3.87 0.13 12.46
CA PRO A 386 -4.53 1.24 13.17
C PRO A 386 -3.62 2.02 14.13
N ILE A 387 -2.30 1.91 14.00
CA ILE A 387 -1.34 2.60 14.87
C ILE A 387 -1.59 4.12 14.83
N GLY A 388 -1.53 4.77 15.98
CA GLY A 388 -1.67 6.23 16.05
C GLY A 388 -3.06 6.75 15.70
N TYR A 389 -4.10 5.99 16.03
CA TYR A 389 -5.50 6.33 15.74
C TYR A 389 -5.79 6.45 14.23
N LEU A 390 -5.02 5.76 13.39
CA LEU A 390 -5.24 5.76 11.95
C LEU A 390 -6.45 4.88 11.61
N ILE A 391 -7.48 5.50 11.03
CA ILE A 391 -8.73 4.82 10.68
C ILE A 391 -8.51 3.96 9.43
N PRO A 392 -8.74 2.64 9.48
CA PRO A 392 -8.62 1.75 8.33
C PRO A 392 -9.39 2.28 7.11
N GLY A 393 -8.74 2.25 5.96
CA GLY A 393 -9.29 2.76 4.71
C GLY A 393 -9.15 4.27 4.55
N ARG A 394 -9.71 5.07 5.46
CA ARG A 394 -9.60 6.54 5.40
C ARG A 394 -8.15 7.03 5.36
N SER A 395 -7.30 6.41 6.16
CA SER A 395 -5.90 6.83 6.30
C SER A 395 -5.09 6.67 5.03
N LEU A 396 -5.44 5.74 4.13
CA LEU A 396 -4.78 5.61 2.85
C LEU A 396 -5.01 6.84 1.95
N HIS A 397 -6.22 7.37 1.91
CA HIS A 397 -6.47 8.61 1.15
C HIS A 397 -5.66 9.77 1.70
N LYS A 398 -5.45 9.83 3.02
CA LYS A 398 -4.58 10.82 3.64
C LYS A 398 -3.11 10.61 3.33
N GLU A 399 -2.67 9.36 3.22
CA GLU A 399 -1.31 9.04 2.74
C GLU A 399 -1.10 9.54 1.30
N LEU A 400 -2.08 9.31 0.40
CA LEU A 400 -2.03 9.81 -0.98
C LEU A 400 -1.94 11.34 -1.02
N GLU A 401 -2.71 12.05 -0.18
CA GLU A 401 -2.61 13.52 -0.05
C GLU A 401 -1.19 13.95 0.35
N VAL A 402 -0.59 13.27 1.35
CA VAL A 402 0.76 13.62 1.83
C VAL A 402 1.85 13.26 0.81
N LEU A 403 1.69 12.20 0.03
CA LEU A 403 2.58 11.88 -1.09
C LEU A 403 2.56 13.01 -2.13
N VAL A 404 1.38 13.51 -2.50
CA VAL A 404 1.25 14.66 -3.42
C VAL A 404 1.89 15.92 -2.82
N GLU A 405 1.66 16.22 -1.53
CA GLU A 405 2.34 17.30 -0.80
C GLU A 405 3.87 17.14 -0.82
N SER A 406 4.37 15.90 -0.94
CA SER A 406 5.79 15.57 -0.99
C SER A 406 6.39 15.60 -2.41
N GLY A 407 5.58 15.93 -3.43
CA GLY A 407 6.04 16.17 -4.80
C GLY A 407 5.67 15.09 -5.82
N PHE A 408 4.83 14.12 -5.48
CA PHE A 408 4.24 13.19 -6.44
C PHE A 408 3.13 13.89 -7.21
N SER A 409 2.96 13.57 -8.48
CA SER A 409 1.72 13.90 -9.20
C SER A 409 0.55 13.05 -8.67
N ASN A 410 -0.69 13.48 -8.92
CA ASN A 410 -1.87 12.71 -8.52
C ASN A 410 -1.87 11.29 -9.11
N LEU A 411 -1.44 11.14 -10.38
CA LEU A 411 -1.33 9.84 -11.03
C LEU A 411 -0.25 8.95 -10.38
N GLU A 412 0.91 9.51 -10.06
CA GLU A 412 1.98 8.78 -9.38
C GLU A 412 1.55 8.35 -7.97
N ALA A 413 0.83 9.19 -7.22
CA ALA A 413 0.26 8.80 -5.94
C ALA A 413 -0.73 7.62 -6.09
N ILE A 414 -1.64 7.64 -7.09
CA ILE A 414 -2.52 6.50 -7.38
C ILE A 414 -1.71 5.26 -7.75
N LYS A 415 -0.64 5.41 -8.52
CA LYS A 415 0.26 4.30 -8.89
C LYS A 415 0.86 3.62 -7.65
N THR A 416 1.23 4.37 -6.60
CA THR A 416 1.77 3.81 -5.36
C THR A 416 0.77 2.93 -4.60
N ALA A 417 -0.54 3.15 -4.80
CA ALA A 417 -1.62 2.40 -4.16
C ALA A 417 -2.34 1.44 -5.12
N THR A 418 -1.76 1.08 -6.26
CA THR A 418 -2.40 0.19 -7.25
C THR A 418 -1.39 -0.79 -7.85
N VAL A 419 -0.70 -0.41 -8.91
CA VAL A 419 0.22 -1.30 -9.64
C VAL A 419 1.50 -1.57 -8.85
N ASN A 420 1.99 -0.63 -8.05
CA ASN A 420 3.26 -0.78 -7.35
C ASN A 420 3.25 -1.91 -6.29
N PRO A 421 2.26 -2.00 -5.37
CA PRO A 421 2.19 -3.14 -4.45
C PRO A 421 1.93 -4.47 -5.17
N ALA A 422 1.20 -4.47 -6.29
CA ALA A 422 1.06 -5.66 -7.12
C ALA A 422 2.41 -6.12 -7.70
N THR A 423 3.25 -5.17 -8.16
CA THR A 423 4.60 -5.45 -8.65
C THR A 423 5.50 -6.00 -7.55
N PHE A 424 5.47 -5.42 -6.34
CA PHE A 424 6.24 -5.95 -5.21
C PHE A 424 5.93 -7.42 -4.91
N LEU A 425 4.67 -7.84 -5.09
CA LEU A 425 4.21 -9.21 -4.83
C LEU A 425 4.27 -10.14 -6.06
N GLY A 426 4.83 -9.70 -7.21
CA GLY A 426 4.90 -10.52 -8.42
C GLY A 426 3.53 -10.79 -9.06
N LEU A 427 2.58 -9.88 -8.90
CA LEU A 427 1.21 -9.98 -9.41
C LEU A 427 0.98 -9.14 -10.67
N GLU A 428 2.05 -8.69 -11.32
CA GLU A 428 1.97 -7.95 -12.56
C GLU A 428 1.22 -8.78 -13.63
N GLY A 429 0.43 -8.09 -14.45
CA GLY A 429 -0.39 -8.73 -15.44
C GLY A 429 -1.71 -9.31 -14.92
N LYS A 430 -1.94 -9.28 -13.60
CA LYS A 430 -3.15 -9.85 -12.99
C LYS A 430 -4.03 -8.81 -12.29
N VAL A 431 -3.44 -7.87 -11.56
CA VAL A 431 -4.14 -6.88 -10.72
C VAL A 431 -3.49 -5.49 -10.82
N GLY A 432 -4.18 -4.46 -10.32
CA GLY A 432 -3.62 -3.10 -10.16
C GLY A 432 -3.71 -2.22 -11.40
N ARG A 433 -4.32 -2.70 -12.50
CA ARG A 433 -4.52 -1.95 -13.74
C ARG A 433 -5.93 -2.17 -14.31
N ILE A 434 -6.33 -1.31 -15.26
CA ILE A 434 -7.58 -1.46 -16.01
C ILE A 434 -7.24 -1.90 -17.43
N LYS A 435 -7.15 -3.21 -17.63
CA LYS A 435 -6.83 -3.86 -18.91
C LYS A 435 -7.60 -5.16 -19.08
N ASN A 436 -7.78 -5.58 -20.33
CA ASN A 436 -8.37 -6.88 -20.65
C ASN A 436 -7.58 -8.00 -19.96
N GLY A 437 -8.28 -8.92 -19.32
CA GLY A 437 -7.73 -10.05 -18.59
C GLY A 437 -7.26 -9.76 -17.17
N TYR A 438 -7.30 -8.49 -16.74
CA TYR A 438 -7.01 -8.13 -15.35
C TYR A 438 -8.22 -8.34 -14.45
N LYS A 439 -7.95 -8.60 -13.19
CA LYS A 439 -8.98 -8.76 -12.16
C LYS A 439 -9.83 -7.50 -12.04
N ALA A 440 -11.14 -7.69 -11.94
CA ALA A 440 -12.09 -6.60 -11.79
C ALA A 440 -12.24 -6.19 -10.32
N ASP A 441 -11.14 -5.72 -9.73
CA ASP A 441 -11.10 -4.97 -8.47
C ASP A 441 -10.94 -3.50 -8.84
N LEU A 442 -12.04 -2.72 -8.77
CA LEU A 442 -12.13 -1.38 -9.35
C LEU A 442 -12.89 -0.43 -8.44
N VAL A 443 -12.65 0.88 -8.62
CA VAL A 443 -13.40 1.94 -7.91
C VAL A 443 -13.93 2.95 -8.91
N ILE A 444 -15.25 3.19 -8.88
CA ILE A 444 -15.92 4.27 -9.62
C ILE A 444 -15.97 5.50 -8.71
N LEU A 445 -15.45 6.61 -9.21
CA LEU A 445 -15.39 7.90 -8.52
C LEU A 445 -16.33 8.93 -9.16
N ASN A 446 -16.93 9.80 -8.35
CA ASN A 446 -17.79 10.89 -8.80
C ASN A 446 -17.03 12.13 -9.29
N SER A 447 -15.71 12.18 -9.12
CA SER A 447 -14.87 13.34 -9.53
C SER A 447 -13.48 12.85 -9.93
N ASN A 448 -12.83 13.62 -10.81
CA ASN A 448 -11.50 13.31 -11.35
C ASN A 448 -10.40 13.38 -10.27
N PRO A 449 -9.76 12.27 -9.88
CA PRO A 449 -8.67 12.29 -8.92
C PRO A 449 -7.37 12.88 -9.50
N LEU A 450 -7.27 13.06 -10.81
CA LEU A 450 -6.11 13.73 -11.42
C LEU A 450 -6.18 15.25 -11.26
N ASP A 451 -7.37 15.83 -11.06
CA ASP A 451 -7.52 17.25 -10.76
C ASP A 451 -7.22 17.54 -9.28
N ASP A 452 -7.63 16.62 -8.40
CA ASP A 452 -7.42 16.71 -6.97
C ASP A 452 -7.41 15.29 -6.38
N ILE A 453 -6.29 14.88 -5.77
CA ILE A 453 -6.14 13.56 -5.17
C ILE A 453 -7.20 13.25 -4.10
N ARG A 454 -7.76 14.26 -3.43
CA ARG A 454 -8.86 14.11 -2.46
C ARG A 454 -10.13 13.54 -3.10
N ASN A 455 -10.25 13.60 -4.42
CA ASN A 455 -11.38 13.03 -5.15
C ASN A 455 -11.37 11.49 -5.13
N THR A 456 -10.27 10.84 -4.76
CA THR A 456 -10.23 9.38 -4.49
C THR A 456 -11.21 8.96 -3.39
N GLN A 457 -11.62 9.89 -2.50
CA GLN A 457 -12.60 9.64 -1.45
C GLN A 457 -14.05 9.78 -1.94
N LYS A 458 -14.28 10.34 -3.13
CA LYS A 458 -15.64 10.52 -3.70
C LYS A 458 -16.13 9.24 -4.40
N ILE A 459 -16.16 8.15 -3.65
CA ILE A 459 -16.49 6.83 -4.14
C ILE A 459 -17.99 6.72 -4.43
N ASN A 460 -18.33 6.32 -5.66
CA ASN A 460 -19.68 5.97 -6.07
C ASN A 460 -19.94 4.46 -5.85
N THR A 461 -19.04 3.63 -6.34
CA THR A 461 -19.18 2.17 -6.34
C THR A 461 -17.79 1.54 -6.18
N VAL A 462 -17.69 0.47 -5.42
CA VAL A 462 -16.53 -0.43 -5.40
C VAL A 462 -16.91 -1.70 -6.13
N ILE A 463 -16.02 -2.18 -6.98
CA ILE A 463 -16.16 -3.47 -7.64
C ILE A 463 -15.09 -4.38 -7.05
N LYS A 464 -15.53 -5.46 -6.41
CA LYS A 464 -14.63 -6.43 -5.80
C LYS A 464 -14.86 -7.81 -6.41
N ASN A 465 -13.82 -8.38 -7.03
CA ASN A 465 -13.92 -9.63 -7.77
C ASN A 465 -15.10 -9.62 -8.78
N GLY A 466 -15.32 -8.51 -9.49
CA GLY A 466 -16.42 -8.33 -10.43
C GLY A 466 -17.78 -8.03 -9.79
N TYR A 467 -17.94 -8.11 -8.47
CA TYR A 467 -19.20 -7.79 -7.78
C TYR A 467 -19.30 -6.31 -7.44
N LEU A 468 -20.50 -5.74 -7.72
CA LEU A 468 -20.80 -4.33 -7.49
C LEU A 468 -21.22 -4.09 -6.03
N LEU A 469 -20.50 -3.23 -5.34
CA LEU A 469 -20.85 -2.70 -4.02
C LEU A 469 -21.25 -1.23 -4.18
N SER A 470 -22.55 -0.95 -4.20
CA SER A 470 -23.08 0.40 -4.29
C SER A 470 -22.69 1.25 -3.08
N ARG A 471 -22.80 2.59 -3.18
CA ARG A 471 -22.55 3.46 -2.03
C ARG A 471 -23.41 3.09 -0.82
N ASP A 472 -24.69 2.79 -1.02
CA ASP A 472 -25.60 2.39 0.06
C ASP A 472 -25.15 1.07 0.72
N SER A 473 -24.68 0.10 -0.08
CA SER A 473 -24.11 -1.15 0.44
C SER A 473 -22.84 -0.88 1.24
N LEU A 474 -21.95 -0.02 0.74
CA LEU A 474 -20.70 0.35 1.42
C LEU A 474 -20.97 1.13 2.71
N ASP A 475 -21.97 2.01 2.73
CA ASP A 475 -22.40 2.73 3.94
C ASP A 475 -22.99 1.75 4.97
N SER A 476 -23.79 0.79 4.52
CA SER A 476 -24.28 -0.28 5.38
C SER A 476 -23.15 -1.11 6.01
N LEU A 477 -22.07 -1.40 5.24
CA LEU A 477 -20.88 -2.08 5.77
C LEU A 477 -20.17 -1.26 6.85
N MET A 478 -20.13 0.07 6.73
CA MET A 478 -19.51 0.95 7.74
C MET A 478 -20.33 1.03 9.04
N TYR A 479 -21.66 1.04 8.94
CA TYR A 479 -22.54 1.29 10.09
C TYR A 479 -23.19 0.05 10.69
N ASN A 480 -23.08 -1.13 10.05
CA ASN A 480 -23.51 -2.39 10.64
C ASN A 480 -22.58 -2.74 11.82
N LYS A 481 -23.10 -2.48 13.02
CA LYS A 481 -22.48 -2.73 14.32
C LYS A 481 -22.53 -4.21 14.70
#